data_a2542fa9b97ea6932489bd46159c9284
#
_entry.id   a2542fa9b97ea6932489bd46159c9284
#
_cell.length_a   1.000
_cell.length_b   1.000
_cell.length_c   1.000
_cell.angle_alpha   90.00
_cell.angle_beta   90.00
_cell.angle_gamma   90.00
#
_symmetry.space_group_name_H-M   'P 1'
#
loop_
_entity.id
_entity.type
_entity.pdbx_description
1 polymer ?
#
loop_
_entity_poly.entity_id
_entity_poly.type
_entity_poly.pdbx_seq_one_letter_code
_entity_poly.pdbx_strand_id
1 'polypeptide(L)'
;LEAVTGLAKTTLIAPIKNTVAVSKAVQSIKEKNFNPETIIYSATTEGIIDRLTNAVTGDPIKHFESYTALNKVVSNQVTDEILVGDFSKLIMGIYKNITLDFSTTDADSWNNYGASFRVVARVDFATANKDAFVMIDGVTEV
;
A
#
# COMPACT_ATOMS: atom_id res chain seq x y z
N LEU A 1 -3.03 0.22 7.35
CA LEU A 1 -3.90 -0.37 6.29
C LEU A 1 -5.26 -0.86 6.81
N GLU A 2 -5.51 -0.79 8.12
CA GLU A 2 -6.83 -1.15 8.71
C GLU A 2 -7.99 -0.30 8.19
N ALA A 3 -7.73 0.87 7.64
CA ALA A 3 -8.78 1.76 7.10
C ALA A 3 -9.44 1.26 5.80
N VAL A 4 -8.94 0.18 5.21
CA VAL A 4 -9.43 -0.37 3.94
C VAL A 4 -10.11 -1.72 4.16
N THR A 5 -10.97 -1.81 5.19
CA THR A 5 -11.76 -3.01 5.46
C THR A 5 -12.81 -3.25 4.38
N GLY A 6 -12.79 -4.43 3.79
CA GLY A 6 -13.80 -4.89 2.82
C GLY A 6 -13.41 -4.77 1.34
N LEU A 7 -12.11 -4.68 1.03
CA LEU A 7 -11.62 -4.87 -0.33
C LEU A 7 -11.81 -6.31 -0.81
N ALA A 8 -11.98 -6.48 -2.11
CA ALA A 8 -11.93 -7.79 -2.73
C ALA A 8 -10.52 -8.36 -2.54
N LYS A 9 -10.41 -9.42 -1.73
CA LYS A 9 -9.14 -10.08 -1.40
C LYS A 9 -8.95 -11.26 -2.33
N THR A 10 -7.91 -11.23 -3.14
CA THR A 10 -7.49 -12.37 -3.96
C THR A 10 -6.32 -13.05 -3.26
N THR A 11 -6.58 -14.23 -2.69
CA THR A 11 -5.53 -15.01 -2.01
C THR A 11 -4.70 -15.77 -3.03
N LEU A 12 -3.39 -15.56 -3.03
CA LEU A 12 -2.44 -16.41 -3.73
C LEU A 12 -2.03 -17.55 -2.80
N ILE A 13 -2.38 -18.78 -3.17
CA ILE A 13 -2.03 -19.99 -2.41
C ILE A 13 -0.65 -20.55 -2.84
N ALA A 14 -0.02 -19.95 -3.83
CA ALA A 14 1.25 -20.40 -4.38
C ALA A 14 2.26 -19.24 -4.45
N PRO A 15 3.58 -19.55 -4.35
CA PRO A 15 4.63 -18.55 -4.50
C PRO A 15 4.50 -17.80 -5.82
N ILE A 16 4.89 -16.53 -5.83
CA ILE A 16 4.85 -15.70 -7.06
C ILE A 16 5.87 -16.27 -8.05
N LYS A 17 5.36 -17.00 -9.04
CA LYS A 17 6.19 -17.49 -10.17
C LYS A 17 6.29 -16.47 -11.31
N ASN A 18 5.42 -15.46 -11.32
CA ASN A 18 5.37 -14.41 -12.32
C ASN A 18 4.40 -13.30 -11.88
N THR A 19 4.31 -12.22 -12.64
CA THR A 19 3.40 -11.09 -12.37
C THR A 19 1.95 -11.32 -12.83
N VAL A 20 1.53 -12.57 -13.07
CA VAL A 20 0.15 -12.94 -13.51
C VAL A 20 -0.90 -12.49 -12.50
N ALA A 21 -0.60 -12.60 -11.20
CA ALA A 21 -1.54 -12.19 -10.15
C ALA A 21 -1.85 -10.68 -10.24
N VAL A 22 -0.82 -9.87 -10.47
CA VAL A 22 -0.97 -8.42 -10.65
C VAL A 22 -1.77 -8.13 -11.93
N SER A 23 -1.49 -8.84 -13.03
CA SER A 23 -2.25 -8.69 -14.28
C SER A 23 -3.74 -9.02 -14.11
N LYS A 24 -4.07 -10.09 -13.36
CA LYS A 24 -5.46 -10.44 -13.03
C LYS A 24 -6.12 -9.37 -12.13
N ALA A 25 -5.42 -8.82 -11.17
CA ALA A 25 -5.92 -7.74 -10.33
C ALA A 25 -6.23 -6.49 -11.17
N VAL A 26 -5.31 -6.09 -12.05
CA VAL A 26 -5.53 -4.99 -13.00
C VAL A 26 -6.74 -5.24 -13.89
N GLN A 27 -6.89 -6.46 -14.42
CA GLN A 27 -8.05 -6.84 -15.24
C GLN A 27 -9.35 -6.69 -14.45
N SER A 28 -9.43 -7.24 -13.24
CA SER A 28 -10.63 -7.18 -12.39
C SER A 28 -11.05 -5.74 -12.07
N ILE A 29 -10.09 -4.83 -11.86
CA ILE A 29 -10.38 -3.41 -11.63
C ILE A 29 -10.91 -2.74 -12.92
N LYS A 30 -10.29 -3.04 -14.07
CA LYS A 30 -10.71 -2.50 -15.37
C LYS A 30 -12.09 -2.99 -15.80
N GLU A 31 -12.46 -4.24 -15.49
CA GLU A 31 -13.81 -4.79 -15.73
C GLU A 31 -14.90 -4.00 -14.99
N LYS A 32 -14.53 -3.35 -13.89
CA LYS A 32 -15.42 -2.48 -13.12
C LYS A 32 -15.35 -1.00 -13.53
N ASN A 33 -14.70 -0.70 -14.65
CA ASN A 33 -14.50 0.64 -15.21
C ASN A 33 -13.67 1.60 -14.34
N PHE A 34 -12.73 1.08 -13.56
CA PHE A 34 -11.73 1.88 -12.86
C PHE A 34 -10.36 1.76 -13.56
N ASN A 35 -9.51 2.77 -13.36
CA ASN A 35 -8.17 2.80 -13.96
C ASN A 35 -7.10 2.61 -12.87
N PRO A 36 -6.60 1.37 -12.65
CA PRO A 36 -5.54 1.16 -11.68
C PRO A 36 -4.24 1.80 -12.15
N GLU A 37 -3.68 2.70 -11.34
CA GLU A 37 -2.47 3.44 -11.67
C GLU A 37 -1.30 3.13 -10.72
N THR A 38 -1.59 2.62 -9.54
CA THR A 38 -0.57 2.44 -8.51
C THR A 38 -0.62 1.05 -7.90
N ILE A 39 0.57 0.52 -7.63
CA ILE A 39 0.79 -0.72 -6.90
C ILE A 39 1.64 -0.42 -5.66
N ILE A 40 1.23 -0.94 -4.51
CA ILE A 40 1.95 -0.81 -3.24
C ILE A 40 2.33 -2.19 -2.74
N TYR A 41 3.58 -2.38 -2.37
CA TYR A 41 4.13 -3.63 -1.84
C TYR A 41 5.31 -3.36 -0.91
N SER A 42 5.77 -4.41 -0.19
CA SER A 42 6.95 -4.31 0.66
C SER A 42 8.25 -4.39 -0.13
N ALA A 43 9.36 -3.91 0.44
CA ALA A 43 10.69 -4.05 -0.14
C ALA A 43 11.09 -5.52 -0.35
N THR A 44 10.62 -6.42 0.53
CA THR A 44 10.83 -7.87 0.39
C THR A 44 10.14 -8.39 -0.87
N THR A 45 8.87 -8.01 -1.08
CA THR A 45 8.09 -8.39 -2.27
C THR A 45 8.72 -7.85 -3.55
N GLU A 46 9.23 -6.61 -3.53
CA GLU A 46 9.96 -6.04 -4.66
C GLU A 46 11.15 -6.91 -5.05
N GLY A 47 11.99 -7.25 -4.07
CA GLY A 47 13.15 -8.11 -4.30
C GLY A 47 12.80 -9.51 -4.80
N ILE A 48 11.67 -10.09 -4.35
CA ILE A 48 11.17 -11.37 -4.87
C ILE A 48 10.80 -11.23 -6.35
N ILE A 49 10.05 -10.19 -6.70
CA ILE A 49 9.61 -9.95 -8.09
C ILE A 49 10.80 -9.72 -9.01
N ASP A 50 11.78 -8.93 -8.58
CA ASP A 50 12.97 -8.60 -9.40
C ASP A 50 13.88 -9.81 -9.62
N ARG A 51 13.92 -10.74 -8.67
CA ARG A 51 14.73 -11.98 -8.78
C ARG A 51 14.00 -13.13 -9.48
N LEU A 52 12.79 -12.93 -10.00
CA LEU A 52 12.08 -13.98 -10.72
C LEU A 52 12.83 -14.40 -11.99
N THR A 53 13.20 -15.66 -12.04
CA THR A 53 13.89 -16.29 -13.18
C THR A 53 13.08 -17.46 -13.72
N ASN A 54 13.27 -17.74 -14.98
CA ASN A 54 12.70 -18.94 -15.60
C ASN A 54 13.39 -20.18 -15.03
N ALA A 55 12.62 -21.09 -14.44
CA ALA A 55 13.15 -22.31 -13.81
C ALA A 55 13.87 -23.25 -14.78
N VAL A 56 13.67 -23.11 -16.09
CA VAL A 56 14.30 -23.97 -17.12
C VAL A 56 15.55 -23.32 -17.70
N THR A 57 15.51 -22.02 -18.02
CA THR A 57 16.59 -21.31 -18.70
C THR A 57 17.48 -20.48 -17.77
N GLY A 58 16.99 -20.17 -16.55
CA GLY A 58 17.67 -19.27 -15.62
C GLY A 58 17.61 -17.79 -16.00
N ASP A 59 16.97 -17.47 -17.11
CA ASP A 59 16.85 -16.09 -17.58
C ASP A 59 15.85 -15.28 -16.73
N PRO A 60 16.03 -13.95 -16.56
CA PRO A 60 15.05 -13.10 -15.91
C PRO A 60 13.69 -13.16 -16.62
N ILE A 61 12.61 -13.29 -15.84
CA ILE A 61 11.25 -13.31 -16.40
C ILE A 61 10.88 -11.89 -16.84
N LYS A 62 10.46 -11.75 -18.10
CA LYS A 62 9.88 -10.48 -18.57
C LYS A 62 8.55 -10.24 -17.89
N HIS A 63 8.44 -9.11 -17.20
CA HIS A 63 7.19 -8.70 -16.56
C HIS A 63 6.13 -8.28 -17.58
N PHE A 64 4.86 -8.50 -17.22
CA PHE A 64 3.76 -8.07 -18.06
C PHE A 64 3.66 -6.54 -18.13
N GLU A 65 3.22 -6.02 -19.25
CA GLU A 65 3.04 -4.57 -19.45
C GLU A 65 2.09 -3.97 -18.41
N SER A 66 1.04 -4.71 -18.03
CA SER A 66 0.11 -4.32 -16.97
C SER A 66 0.78 -4.06 -15.60
N TYR A 67 1.89 -4.73 -15.29
CA TYR A 67 2.71 -4.48 -14.11
C TYR A 67 3.68 -3.31 -14.33
N THR A 68 4.29 -3.26 -15.51
CA THR A 68 5.32 -2.27 -15.83
C THR A 68 4.74 -0.85 -15.92
N ALA A 69 3.48 -0.73 -16.35
CA ALA A 69 2.78 0.54 -16.50
C ALA A 69 2.30 1.16 -15.17
N LEU A 70 2.31 0.37 -14.07
CA LEU A 70 1.88 0.88 -12.76
C LEU A 70 2.98 1.69 -12.07
N ASN A 71 2.58 2.75 -11.37
CA ASN A 71 3.43 3.45 -10.43
C ASN A 71 3.72 2.56 -9.22
N LYS A 72 4.99 2.29 -8.95
CA LYS A 72 5.43 1.41 -7.88
C LYS A 72 5.71 2.22 -6.63
N VAL A 73 5.07 1.86 -5.52
CA VAL A 73 5.29 2.46 -4.21
C VAL A 73 5.72 1.37 -3.25
N VAL A 74 6.92 1.49 -2.72
CA VAL A 74 7.47 0.56 -1.73
C VAL A 74 7.17 1.07 -0.34
N SER A 75 6.54 0.23 0.50
CA SER A 75 6.21 0.58 1.88
C SER A 75 6.34 -0.63 2.80
N ASN A 76 7.18 -0.52 3.81
CA ASN A 76 7.35 -1.57 4.84
C ASN A 76 6.16 -1.67 5.82
N GLN A 77 5.14 -0.84 5.66
CA GLN A 77 3.86 -0.97 6.37
C GLN A 77 2.96 -2.05 5.78
N VAL A 78 3.30 -2.52 4.59
CA VAL A 78 2.64 -3.65 3.91
C VAL A 78 3.53 -4.86 4.05
N THR A 79 3.03 -5.90 4.70
CA THR A 79 3.73 -7.19 4.86
C THR A 79 2.97 -8.25 4.07
N ASP A 80 3.67 -9.03 3.24
CA ASP A 80 3.15 -10.19 2.51
C ASP A 80 1.91 -9.92 1.63
N GLU A 81 1.59 -8.66 1.38
CA GLU A 81 0.44 -8.22 0.59
C GLU A 81 0.90 -7.31 -0.55
N ILE A 82 0.13 -7.30 -1.62
CA ILE A 82 0.27 -6.34 -2.72
C ILE A 82 -1.08 -5.64 -2.89
N LEU A 83 -1.09 -4.32 -2.82
CA LEU A 83 -2.27 -3.51 -3.07
C LEU A 83 -2.18 -2.88 -4.46
N VAL A 84 -3.17 -3.16 -5.31
CA VAL A 84 -3.32 -2.54 -6.64
C VAL A 84 -4.61 -1.74 -6.65
N GLY A 85 -4.58 -0.52 -7.16
CA GLY A 85 -5.81 0.26 -7.22
C GLY A 85 -5.72 1.61 -7.90
N ASP A 86 -6.90 2.22 -8.01
CA ASP A 86 -7.10 3.60 -8.42
C ASP A 86 -7.19 4.50 -7.18
N PHE A 87 -6.06 5.07 -6.79
CA PHE A 87 -5.95 5.90 -5.59
C PHE A 87 -6.65 7.27 -5.72
N SER A 88 -7.14 7.65 -6.91
CA SER A 88 -8.01 8.80 -7.06
C SER A 88 -9.36 8.63 -6.33
N LYS A 89 -9.72 7.40 -6.00
CA LYS A 89 -10.92 7.03 -5.24
C LYS A 89 -10.69 6.93 -3.72
N LEU A 90 -9.47 7.22 -3.26
CA LEU A 90 -9.15 7.32 -1.85
C LEU A 90 -9.39 8.76 -1.38
N ILE A 91 -10.23 8.93 -0.37
CA ILE A 91 -10.57 10.23 0.21
C ILE A 91 -9.83 10.36 1.54
N MET A 92 -9.10 11.45 1.71
CA MET A 92 -8.52 11.82 2.99
C MET A 92 -9.37 12.91 3.65
N GLY A 93 -9.99 12.58 4.78
CA GLY A 93 -10.72 13.51 5.62
C GLY A 93 -9.81 14.16 6.66
N ILE A 94 -9.73 15.49 6.69
CA ILE A 94 -8.95 16.23 7.67
C ILE A 94 -9.94 16.85 8.66
N TYR A 95 -10.07 16.25 9.85
CA TYR A 95 -10.91 16.79 10.92
C TYR A 95 -10.21 17.95 11.65
N LYS A 96 -8.91 17.79 11.96
CA LYS A 96 -8.10 18.82 12.59
C LYS A 96 -6.78 18.95 11.85
N ASN A 97 -6.55 20.14 11.33
CA ASN A 97 -5.28 20.46 10.68
C ASN A 97 -4.13 20.45 11.70
N ILE A 98 -2.91 20.48 11.24
CA ILE A 98 -1.73 20.51 12.10
C ILE A 98 -1.83 21.74 13.03
N THR A 99 -1.86 21.47 14.34
CA THR A 99 -1.80 22.53 15.38
C THR A 99 -0.58 22.28 16.25
N LEU A 100 0.12 23.34 16.55
CA LEU A 100 1.23 23.36 17.50
C LEU A 100 0.72 23.98 18.80
N ASP A 101 0.70 23.19 19.86
CA ASP A 101 0.39 23.64 21.21
C ASP A 101 1.68 23.79 21.99
N PHE A 102 1.78 24.84 22.80
CA PHE A 102 2.93 25.15 23.63
C PHE A 102 2.48 25.27 25.08
N SER A 103 3.21 24.68 26.01
CA SER A 103 2.95 24.77 27.45
C SER A 103 4.25 24.98 28.22
N THR A 104 4.19 25.85 29.22
CA THR A 104 5.25 26.04 30.21
C THR A 104 4.77 25.71 31.64
N THR A 105 3.49 25.31 31.77
CA THR A 105 2.80 25.12 33.05
C THR A 105 2.46 23.66 33.36
N ASP A 106 2.82 22.74 32.51
CA ASP A 106 2.74 21.30 32.80
C ASP A 106 3.80 20.92 33.86
N ALA A 107 3.53 19.88 34.64
CA ALA A 107 4.32 19.52 35.80
C ALA A 107 5.82 19.33 35.52
N ASP A 108 6.15 18.72 34.39
CA ASP A 108 7.54 18.46 34.00
C ASP A 108 8.25 19.76 33.57
N SER A 109 7.57 20.61 32.81
CA SER A 109 8.15 21.90 32.38
C SER A 109 8.32 22.86 33.53
N TRP A 110 7.37 22.89 34.47
CA TRP A 110 7.45 23.72 35.67
C TRP A 110 8.66 23.34 36.58
N ASN A 111 8.83 22.03 36.83
CA ASN A 111 9.88 21.54 37.71
C ASN A 111 11.28 21.68 37.09
N ASN A 112 11.41 21.69 35.77
CA ASN A 112 12.69 21.70 35.08
C ASN A 112 12.99 23.02 34.34
N TYR A 113 12.22 24.10 34.58
CA TYR A 113 12.31 25.35 33.81
C TYR A 113 12.26 25.11 32.28
N GLY A 114 11.47 24.15 31.87
CA GLY A 114 11.36 23.70 30.47
C GLY A 114 10.11 24.25 29.76
N ALA A 115 9.96 23.79 28.52
CA ALA A 115 8.77 24.05 27.71
C ALA A 115 8.38 22.77 26.96
N SER A 116 7.10 22.44 26.96
CA SER A 116 6.56 21.30 26.24
C SER A 116 5.88 21.75 24.95
N PHE A 117 6.16 21.05 23.88
CA PHE A 117 5.54 21.26 22.58
C PHE A 117 4.73 20.02 22.19
N ARG A 118 3.51 20.23 21.69
CA ARG A 118 2.65 19.17 21.18
C ARG A 118 2.15 19.53 19.78
N VAL A 119 2.42 18.63 18.84
CA VAL A 119 1.87 18.73 17.49
C VAL A 119 0.71 17.74 17.37
N VAL A 120 -0.44 18.20 16.96
CA VAL A 120 -1.66 17.37 16.78
C VAL A 120 -2.21 17.58 15.38
N ALA A 121 -2.45 16.47 14.69
CA ALA A 121 -3.25 16.40 13.47
C ALA A 121 -4.27 15.26 13.61
N ARG A 122 -5.45 15.41 13.05
CA ARG A 122 -6.45 14.34 13.00
C ARG A 122 -6.90 14.16 11.56
N VAL A 123 -6.51 13.03 11.00
CA VAL A 123 -6.85 12.64 9.63
C VAL A 123 -7.49 11.24 9.64
N ASP A 124 -8.34 10.99 8.67
CA ASP A 124 -8.92 9.68 8.42
C ASP A 124 -8.95 9.41 6.92
N PHE A 125 -9.00 8.14 6.54
CA PHE A 125 -9.03 7.72 5.15
C PHE A 125 -10.25 6.85 4.89
N ALA A 126 -10.92 7.09 3.78
CA ALA A 126 -12.04 6.30 3.32
C ALA A 126 -11.95 6.05 1.82
N THR A 127 -12.42 4.89 1.38
CA THR A 127 -12.53 4.59 -0.05
C THR A 127 -13.91 5.01 -0.57
N ALA A 128 -13.95 5.82 -1.62
CA ALA A 128 -15.21 6.18 -2.29
C ALA A 128 -15.86 4.96 -2.93
N ASN A 129 -15.06 4.05 -3.48
CA ASN A 129 -15.53 2.79 -4.05
C ASN A 129 -14.51 1.69 -3.79
N LYS A 130 -14.96 0.60 -3.17
CA LYS A 130 -14.12 -0.57 -2.84
C LYS A 130 -13.69 -1.36 -4.06
N ASP A 131 -14.48 -1.32 -5.13
CA ASP A 131 -14.21 -2.03 -6.38
C ASP A 131 -13.02 -1.44 -7.17
N ALA A 132 -12.57 -0.25 -6.80
CA ALA A 132 -11.40 0.40 -7.37
C ALA A 132 -10.06 -0.16 -6.85
N PHE A 133 -10.11 -1.08 -5.88
CA PHE A 133 -8.93 -1.64 -5.23
C PHE A 133 -8.99 -3.16 -5.17
N VAL A 134 -7.85 -3.80 -5.33
CA VAL A 134 -7.67 -5.25 -5.14
C VAL A 134 -6.44 -5.48 -4.29
N MET A 135 -6.59 -6.31 -3.26
CA MET A 135 -5.49 -6.77 -2.43
C MET A 135 -5.11 -8.20 -2.82
N ILE A 136 -3.85 -8.44 -3.07
CA ILE A 136 -3.28 -9.76 -3.33
C ILE A 136 -2.54 -10.16 -2.05
N ASP A 137 -2.90 -11.29 -1.48
CA ASP A 137 -2.38 -11.82 -0.22
C ASP A 137 -1.57 -13.10 -0.45
N GLY A 138 -0.67 -13.44 0.47
CA GLY A 138 0.09 -14.67 0.42
C GLY A 138 1.33 -14.62 -0.47
N VAL A 139 1.97 -13.47 -0.56
CA VAL A 139 3.25 -13.30 -1.24
C VAL A 139 4.34 -13.93 -0.38
N THR A 140 4.84 -15.08 -0.78
CA THR A 140 5.95 -15.77 -0.10
C THR A 140 7.08 -16.08 -1.05
N GLU A 141 8.30 -16.07 -0.53
CA GLU A 141 9.48 -16.53 -1.25
C GLU A 141 9.39 -18.04 -1.53
N VAL A 142 9.85 -18.49 -2.69
CA VAL A 142 9.91 -19.92 -3.11
C VAL A 142 11.11 -20.59 -2.48
#